data_1f751b4e6490f4813f4bb8a5097ab4dc
#
_entry.id   1f751b4e6490f4813f4bb8a5097ab4dc
#
_cell.length_a   1.000
_cell.length_b   1.000
_cell.length_c   1.000
_cell.angle_alpha   90.00
_cell.angle_beta   90.00
_cell.angle_gamma   90.00
#
_symmetry.space_group_name_H-M   'P 1'
#
loop_
_entity.id
_entity.type
_entity.pdbx_description
1 polymer ?
#
loop_
_entity_poly.entity_id
_entity_poly.type
_entity_poly.pdbx_seq_one_letter_code
_entity_poly.pdbx_strand_id
1 'polypeptide(L)'
;MTTRQLPLFGARRTQRACFFDLRGGKDSAKFSAYTPKAVKFFSEKYSLAVVTKPEDLAAFDVVFFSLHCFRDFYRVARMAHHKRPGQQWIAGGNACTTPTAVAWIMDYIWIGDCRASFPLLIAGERDLQGLYDPRNERLIRYVDEDIDPEPLTASEMEVSKGCPRRCLFCIHPWRHHYQEAPQEKVEAFIRAQPGKGVGLMSNSSDDISYYDDIADVLTATGKTDMTVSNAVQGLTEQIVSQRKRELFLGVEGMSERLRWVVNKPIPRAVYRDKLDLCLSHGKQIRTVYQFNLPGEEMHDFDELEDDVRCFQKKYSKGSWAIPFIPNQPSAHTPFQWVVPRYSVEMSERLMEFRKSLFGSNKTGVAFYSPAALGPAKWFAQVISEWIAITPTVADAVERLPQKQDVQTMVDALDCMGVALPRAFLHRDKDTVFPWSNIITTGDDADKWKRFAGMQKKLASERFQSGAPVVEDREELRKRAGGTAAA
;
A
#
# COMPACT_ATOMS: atom_id res chain seq x y z
N MET A 1 2.91 31.11 -22.79
CA MET A 1 1.54 31.15 -22.28
C MET A 1 1.57 31.74 -20.89
N THR A 2 0.96 32.91 -20.73
CA THR A 2 0.97 33.71 -19.52
C THR A 2 0.14 33.01 -18.44
N THR A 3 0.76 32.55 -17.40
CA THR A 3 0.13 32.07 -16.16
C THR A 3 -0.75 33.19 -15.62
N ARG A 4 -2.07 33.07 -15.80
CA ARG A 4 -3.02 33.88 -15.05
C ARG A 4 -2.87 33.48 -13.57
N GLN A 5 -2.24 34.35 -12.80
CA GLN A 5 -2.39 34.34 -11.35
C GLN A 5 -3.88 34.55 -11.07
N LEU A 6 -4.55 33.51 -10.56
CA LEU A 6 -5.85 33.65 -9.96
C LEU A 6 -5.73 34.64 -8.79
N PRO A 7 -6.61 35.64 -8.67
CA PRO A 7 -6.60 36.52 -7.52
C PRO A 7 -6.94 35.66 -6.27
N LEU A 8 -5.92 35.31 -5.53
CA LEU A 8 -6.05 34.78 -4.19
C LEU A 8 -6.58 35.92 -3.32
N PHE A 9 -7.81 35.75 -2.79
CA PHE A 9 -8.37 36.50 -1.68
C PHE A 9 -9.17 37.77 -1.96
N GLY A 10 -10.51 37.66 -1.82
CA GLY A 10 -11.35 38.75 -1.32
C GLY A 10 -11.01 39.01 0.15
N ALA A 11 -10.82 40.27 0.51
CA ALA A 11 -10.65 40.98 1.79
C ALA A 11 -10.60 40.24 3.16
N ARG A 12 -10.26 38.96 3.24
CA ARG A 12 -9.90 38.25 4.47
C ARG A 12 -8.37 38.23 4.55
N ARG A 13 -7.84 38.52 5.76
CA ARG A 13 -6.42 38.43 6.11
C ARG A 13 -5.82 37.20 5.42
N THR A 14 -4.82 37.39 4.57
CA THR A 14 -4.15 36.30 3.82
C THR A 14 -3.66 35.25 4.83
N GLN A 15 -4.33 34.11 4.89
CA GLN A 15 -3.92 33.02 5.76
C GLN A 15 -2.59 32.45 5.22
N ARG A 16 -1.59 32.37 6.07
CA ARG A 16 -0.30 31.74 5.73
C ARG A 16 -0.47 30.23 5.82
N ALA A 17 -0.27 29.54 4.70
CA ALA A 17 -0.39 28.09 4.63
C ALA A 17 0.97 27.42 4.35
N CYS A 18 1.18 26.23 4.88
CA CYS A 18 2.35 25.40 4.58
C CYS A 18 1.99 23.92 4.50
N PHE A 19 2.89 23.13 3.91
CA PHE A 19 2.96 21.70 4.14
C PHE A 19 3.93 21.40 5.27
N PHE A 20 3.54 20.48 6.18
CA PHE A 20 4.48 19.89 7.12
C PHE A 20 4.97 18.54 6.58
N ASP A 21 6.28 18.45 6.34
CA ASP A 21 6.91 17.17 5.98
C ASP A 21 7.24 16.37 7.25
N LEU A 22 6.38 15.41 7.57
CA LEU A 22 6.53 14.49 8.70
C LEU A 22 7.82 13.65 8.66
N ARG A 23 8.55 13.68 7.56
CA ARG A 23 9.75 12.88 7.30
C ARG A 23 11.01 13.69 7.26
N GLY A 24 10.90 15.00 7.54
CA GLY A 24 12.00 15.94 7.60
C GLY A 24 13.05 15.57 8.64
N GLY A 25 13.95 14.64 8.30
CA GLY A 25 15.06 14.16 9.13
C GLY A 25 15.85 13.07 8.41
N LYS A 26 16.94 12.61 8.97
CA LYS A 26 17.87 11.62 8.37
C LYS A 26 17.20 10.28 8.00
N ASP A 27 16.00 10.00 8.50
CA ASP A 27 15.24 8.77 8.22
C ASP A 27 14.33 8.87 6.99
N SER A 28 14.14 10.05 6.40
CA SER A 28 13.24 10.29 5.28
C SER A 28 13.68 9.62 3.97
N ALA A 29 14.96 9.36 3.80
CA ALA A 29 15.52 8.80 2.57
C ALA A 29 15.17 7.33 2.31
N LYS A 30 14.66 6.58 3.30
CA LYS A 30 14.49 5.11 3.20
C LYS A 30 13.07 4.61 2.97
N PHE A 31 12.00 5.40 3.12
CA PHE A 31 10.68 4.81 3.32
C PHE A 31 9.53 5.26 2.41
N SER A 32 9.65 6.24 1.52
CA SER A 32 8.57 6.49 0.57
C SER A 32 8.98 7.36 -0.60
N ALA A 33 8.85 6.79 -1.77
CA ALA A 33 8.93 7.50 -3.03
C ALA A 33 7.76 8.50 -3.26
N TYR A 34 6.66 8.39 -2.50
CA TYR A 34 5.41 9.08 -2.82
C TYR A 34 5.13 10.36 -2.00
N THR A 35 5.35 10.35 -0.68
CA THR A 35 5.00 11.52 0.14
C THR A 35 5.82 12.77 -0.20
N PRO A 36 7.15 12.68 -0.37
CA PRO A 36 7.92 13.82 -0.83
C PRO A 36 7.47 14.36 -2.19
N LYS A 37 7.04 13.50 -3.12
CA LYS A 37 6.60 13.90 -4.46
C LYS A 37 5.28 14.67 -4.42
N ALA A 38 4.27 14.19 -3.70
CA ALA A 38 3.00 14.90 -3.56
C ALA A 38 3.19 16.26 -2.87
N VAL A 39 3.94 16.29 -1.76
CA VAL A 39 4.26 17.54 -1.06
C VAL A 39 5.03 18.48 -1.98
N LYS A 40 6.03 18.00 -2.70
CA LYS A 40 6.79 18.80 -3.67
C LYS A 40 5.89 19.32 -4.78
N PHE A 41 5.08 18.46 -5.41
CA PHE A 41 4.17 18.85 -6.48
C PHE A 41 3.23 19.98 -6.07
N PHE A 42 2.52 19.82 -4.94
CA PHE A 42 1.58 20.84 -4.48
C PHE A 42 2.28 22.11 -3.96
N SER A 43 3.41 21.97 -3.25
CA SER A 43 4.13 23.13 -2.75
C SER A 43 4.70 23.98 -3.89
N GLU A 44 5.28 23.37 -4.91
CA GLU A 44 5.80 24.08 -6.09
C GLU A 44 4.66 24.70 -6.90
N LYS A 45 3.59 23.95 -7.20
CA LYS A 45 2.46 24.39 -8.00
C LYS A 45 1.71 25.57 -7.37
N TYR A 46 1.60 25.61 -6.04
CA TYR A 46 0.83 26.62 -5.30
C TYR A 46 1.69 27.54 -4.43
N SER A 47 3.01 27.49 -4.58
CA SER A 47 3.98 28.33 -3.84
C SER A 47 3.80 28.23 -2.31
N LEU A 48 3.56 27.02 -1.81
CA LEU A 48 3.43 26.76 -0.37
C LEU A 48 4.79 26.47 0.26
N ALA A 49 5.03 27.01 1.45
CA ALA A 49 6.20 26.66 2.24
C ALA A 49 6.17 25.18 2.65
N VAL A 50 7.34 24.55 2.70
CA VAL A 50 7.50 23.20 3.28
C VAL A 50 8.29 23.36 4.59
N VAL A 51 7.69 22.91 5.68
CA VAL A 51 8.21 22.99 7.05
C VAL A 51 8.57 21.58 7.52
N THR A 52 9.72 21.45 8.15
CA THR A 52 10.22 20.15 8.68
C THR A 52 10.38 20.13 10.20
N LYS A 53 10.39 21.30 10.83
CA LYS A 53 10.52 21.44 12.28
C LYS A 53 9.19 21.86 12.90
N PRO A 54 8.68 21.12 13.90
CA PRO A 54 7.39 21.42 14.52
C PRO A 54 7.28 22.84 15.10
N GLU A 55 8.38 23.40 15.62
CA GLU A 55 8.42 24.73 16.20
C GLU A 55 8.10 25.83 15.17
N ASP A 56 8.47 25.62 13.91
CA ASP A 56 8.23 26.58 12.83
C ASP A 56 6.76 26.65 12.41
N LEU A 57 5.93 25.66 12.82
CA LEU A 57 4.49 25.67 12.56
C LEU A 57 3.79 26.88 13.15
N ALA A 58 4.37 27.46 14.21
CA ALA A 58 3.83 28.66 14.84
C ALA A 58 3.71 29.87 13.87
N ALA A 59 4.39 29.85 12.74
CA ALA A 59 4.33 30.92 11.74
C ALA A 59 3.10 30.84 10.80
N PHE A 60 2.33 29.74 10.80
CA PHE A 60 1.29 29.45 9.81
C PHE A 60 -0.09 29.35 10.43
N ASP A 61 -1.11 29.72 9.65
CA ASP A 61 -2.52 29.66 10.07
C ASP A 61 -3.16 28.33 9.63
N VAL A 62 -2.70 27.77 8.50
CA VAL A 62 -3.16 26.50 7.95
C VAL A 62 -1.95 25.60 7.69
N VAL A 63 -2.01 24.36 8.18
CA VAL A 63 -0.97 23.36 8.00
C VAL A 63 -1.55 22.13 7.30
N PHE A 64 -0.98 21.78 6.15
CA PHE A 64 -1.33 20.58 5.40
C PHE A 64 -0.39 19.43 5.76
N PHE A 65 -0.97 18.23 5.96
CA PHE A 65 -0.24 17.01 6.24
C PHE A 65 -0.54 15.96 5.16
N SER A 66 0.50 15.31 4.63
CA SER A 66 0.35 14.14 3.77
C SER A 66 0.61 12.87 4.58
N LEU A 67 -0.47 12.17 4.96
CA LEU A 67 -0.42 10.95 5.77
C LEU A 67 -0.48 9.74 4.82
N HIS A 68 0.59 8.99 4.78
CA HIS A 68 0.72 7.91 3.82
C HIS A 68 0.57 6.51 4.44
N CYS A 69 0.97 6.35 5.69
CA CYS A 69 0.89 5.09 6.41
C CYS A 69 0.61 5.34 7.91
N PHE A 70 0.29 4.25 8.62
CA PHE A 70 -0.01 4.28 10.06
C PHE A 70 1.08 4.96 10.91
N ARG A 71 2.35 4.89 10.51
CA ARG A 71 3.44 5.56 11.24
C ARG A 71 3.29 7.08 11.25
N ASP A 72 2.63 7.64 10.25
CA ASP A 72 2.39 9.07 10.19
C ASP A 72 1.37 9.50 11.25
N PHE A 73 0.44 8.62 11.63
CA PHE A 73 -0.49 8.87 12.74
C PHE A 73 0.27 9.07 14.07
N TYR A 74 1.22 8.19 14.39
CA TYR A 74 2.06 8.35 15.59
C TYR A 74 2.89 9.63 15.55
N ARG A 75 3.44 9.99 14.39
CA ARG A 75 4.22 11.22 14.24
C ARG A 75 3.37 12.46 14.50
N VAL A 76 2.17 12.50 13.93
CA VAL A 76 1.21 13.59 14.18
C VAL A 76 0.78 13.62 15.64
N ALA A 77 0.48 12.46 16.24
CA ALA A 77 0.08 12.39 17.65
C ALA A 77 1.15 13.00 18.57
N ARG A 78 2.43 12.70 18.33
CA ARG A 78 3.55 13.28 19.09
C ARG A 78 3.72 14.78 18.89
N MET A 79 3.19 15.33 17.80
CA MET A 79 3.25 16.77 17.50
C MET A 79 2.05 17.56 18.01
N ALA A 80 1.04 16.90 18.60
CA ALA A 80 -0.23 17.52 18.96
C ALA A 80 -0.07 18.80 19.78
N HIS A 81 0.93 18.85 20.67
CA HIS A 81 1.21 20.01 21.54
C HIS A 81 1.74 21.25 20.80
N HIS A 82 2.16 21.11 19.53
CA HIS A 82 2.55 22.26 18.70
C HIS A 82 1.37 22.94 17.99
N LYS A 83 0.18 22.34 18.02
CA LYS A 83 -1.03 22.95 17.44
C LYS A 83 -1.46 24.14 18.28
N ARG A 84 -1.53 25.33 17.64
CA ARG A 84 -1.97 26.55 18.32
C ARG A 84 -3.49 26.72 18.27
N PRO A 85 -4.09 27.41 19.27
CA PRO A 85 -5.48 27.84 19.18
C PRO A 85 -5.73 28.63 17.88
N GLY A 86 -6.81 28.28 17.16
CA GLY A 86 -7.19 28.91 15.89
C GLY A 86 -6.38 28.49 14.65
N GLN A 87 -5.32 27.69 14.82
CA GLN A 87 -4.59 27.10 13.71
C GLN A 87 -5.36 25.90 13.14
N GLN A 88 -5.50 25.83 11.80
CA GLN A 88 -6.16 24.71 11.14
C GLN A 88 -5.13 23.69 10.69
N TRP A 89 -5.34 22.43 11.07
CA TRP A 89 -4.59 21.29 10.60
C TRP A 89 -5.47 20.46 9.67
N ILE A 90 -5.01 20.24 8.43
CA ILE A 90 -5.74 19.54 7.38
C ILE A 90 -4.89 18.38 6.90
N ALA A 91 -5.38 17.15 7.05
CA ALA A 91 -4.71 15.96 6.57
C ALA A 91 -5.27 15.49 5.23
N GLY A 92 -4.43 14.85 4.44
CA GLY A 92 -4.79 14.10 3.24
C GLY A 92 -3.79 12.96 3.01
N GLY A 93 -3.99 12.17 1.96
CA GLY A 93 -3.11 11.07 1.59
C GLY A 93 -3.69 9.69 1.90
N ASN A 94 -2.95 8.65 1.52
CA ASN A 94 -3.44 7.27 1.47
C ASN A 94 -3.95 6.71 2.81
N ALA A 95 -3.38 7.15 3.94
CA ALA A 95 -3.82 6.71 5.26
C ALA A 95 -5.14 7.35 5.70
N CYS A 96 -5.56 8.45 5.08
CA CYS A 96 -6.74 9.20 5.50
C CYS A 96 -8.08 8.49 5.24
N THR A 97 -8.10 7.35 4.59
CA THR A 97 -9.31 6.50 4.49
C THR A 97 -9.75 5.89 5.83
N THR A 98 -8.91 6.02 6.86
CA THR A 98 -9.25 5.72 8.25
C THR A 98 -9.14 6.99 9.11
N PRO A 99 -10.02 7.99 8.90
CA PRO A 99 -9.85 9.33 9.45
C PRO A 99 -9.91 9.39 10.97
N THR A 100 -10.63 8.46 11.60
CA THR A 100 -10.81 8.41 13.06
C THR A 100 -9.50 8.34 13.83
N ALA A 101 -8.44 7.76 13.23
CA ALA A 101 -7.13 7.69 13.85
C ALA A 101 -6.50 9.06 14.16
N VAL A 102 -6.88 10.11 13.44
CA VAL A 102 -6.37 11.48 13.62
C VAL A 102 -7.48 12.53 13.76
N ALA A 103 -8.74 12.10 13.81
CA ALA A 103 -9.90 13.00 13.93
C ALA A 103 -9.86 13.88 15.21
N TRP A 104 -9.21 13.42 16.26
CA TRP A 104 -9.08 14.15 17.54
C TRP A 104 -8.13 15.36 17.44
N ILE A 105 -7.27 15.44 16.42
CA ILE A 105 -6.29 16.52 16.25
C ILE A 105 -6.47 17.31 14.96
N MET A 106 -6.96 16.68 13.89
CA MET A 106 -7.19 17.35 12.61
C MET A 106 -8.50 18.12 12.62
N ASP A 107 -8.49 19.31 12.03
CA ASP A 107 -9.72 20.09 11.84
C ASP A 107 -10.51 19.56 10.64
N TYR A 108 -9.79 19.08 9.62
CA TYR A 108 -10.37 18.48 8.43
C TYR A 108 -9.46 17.37 7.89
N ILE A 109 -10.07 16.39 7.24
CA ILE A 109 -9.34 15.28 6.64
C ILE A 109 -9.87 15.04 5.23
N TRP A 110 -9.00 15.14 4.25
CA TRP A 110 -9.34 14.88 2.85
C TRP A 110 -9.27 13.39 2.54
N ILE A 111 -10.34 12.87 1.92
CA ILE A 111 -10.50 11.44 1.60
C ILE A 111 -10.48 11.25 0.08
N GLY A 112 -9.37 10.78 -0.45
CA GLY A 112 -9.21 10.50 -1.86
C GLY A 112 -8.19 11.39 -2.57
N ASP A 113 -8.35 11.50 -3.88
CA ASP A 113 -7.54 12.38 -4.73
C ASP A 113 -7.95 13.83 -4.53
N CYS A 114 -7.01 14.73 -4.64
CA CYS A 114 -7.27 16.15 -4.34
C CYS A 114 -6.68 17.12 -5.37
N ARG A 115 -6.25 16.68 -6.55
CA ARG A 115 -5.61 17.56 -7.52
C ARG A 115 -6.54 18.69 -7.98
N ALA A 116 -7.79 18.34 -8.31
CA ALA A 116 -8.80 19.30 -8.72
C ALA A 116 -9.31 20.17 -7.56
N SER A 117 -9.41 19.58 -6.35
CA SER A 117 -10.01 20.24 -5.19
C SER A 117 -9.02 21.01 -4.32
N PHE A 118 -7.72 20.77 -4.46
CA PHE A 118 -6.70 21.39 -3.62
C PHE A 118 -6.68 22.94 -3.71
N PRO A 119 -6.88 23.59 -4.87
CA PRO A 119 -7.02 25.05 -4.95
C PRO A 119 -8.16 25.60 -4.11
N LEU A 120 -9.29 24.87 -4.04
CA LEU A 120 -10.45 25.27 -3.25
C LEU A 120 -10.16 25.14 -1.76
N LEU A 121 -9.44 24.09 -1.35
CA LEU A 121 -8.98 23.93 0.04
C LEU A 121 -8.08 25.06 0.50
N ILE A 122 -7.13 25.49 -0.37
CA ILE A 122 -6.25 26.63 -0.09
C ILE A 122 -7.06 27.92 -0.01
N ALA A 123 -8.07 28.10 -0.88
CA ALA A 123 -8.96 29.24 -0.88
C ALA A 123 -9.89 29.33 0.34
N GLY A 124 -9.87 28.29 1.20
CA GLY A 124 -10.67 28.25 2.41
C GLY A 124 -12.05 27.61 2.27
N GLU A 125 -12.34 27.00 1.12
CA GLU A 125 -13.56 26.22 0.95
C GLU A 125 -13.57 25.00 1.87
N ARG A 126 -14.69 24.75 2.53
CA ARG A 126 -14.84 23.65 3.50
C ARG A 126 -16.07 22.78 3.26
N ASP A 127 -16.94 23.18 2.36
CA ASP A 127 -18.07 22.33 1.91
C ASP A 127 -17.71 21.65 0.60
N LEU A 128 -16.79 20.68 0.71
CA LEU A 128 -16.27 19.93 -0.44
C LEU A 128 -16.60 18.44 -0.28
N GLN A 129 -16.96 17.80 -1.39
CA GLN A 129 -17.06 16.33 -1.43
C GLN A 129 -15.67 15.75 -1.12
N GLY A 130 -15.62 14.75 -0.25
CA GLY A 130 -14.34 14.15 0.17
C GLY A 130 -13.70 14.83 1.38
N LEU A 131 -14.17 15.99 1.83
CA LEU A 131 -13.68 16.63 3.03
C LEU A 131 -14.44 16.13 4.28
N TYR A 132 -13.78 15.34 5.09
CA TYR A 132 -14.29 14.87 6.37
C TYR A 132 -14.06 15.95 7.45
N ASP A 133 -15.14 16.36 8.11
CA ASP A 133 -15.11 17.22 9.29
C ASP A 133 -15.36 16.35 10.53
N PRO A 134 -14.39 16.18 11.44
CA PRO A 134 -14.56 15.36 12.65
C PRO A 134 -15.69 15.80 13.58
N ARG A 135 -16.16 17.04 13.45
CA ARG A 135 -17.26 17.62 14.27
C ARG A 135 -18.64 17.34 13.68
N ASN A 136 -18.67 16.79 12.45
CA ASN A 136 -19.90 16.56 11.71
C ASN A 136 -19.88 15.17 11.08
N GLU A 137 -20.52 14.23 11.77
CA GLU A 137 -20.62 12.83 11.29
C GLU A 137 -21.52 12.77 10.07
N ARG A 138 -20.90 12.64 8.89
CA ARG A 138 -21.57 12.41 7.61
C ARG A 138 -20.89 11.31 6.85
N LEU A 139 -21.61 10.69 5.94
CA LEU A 139 -21.03 9.78 4.95
C LEU A 139 -20.14 10.57 3.98
N ILE A 140 -18.91 10.14 3.84
CA ILE A 140 -17.94 10.72 2.91
C ILE A 140 -17.64 9.70 1.81
N ARG A 141 -17.81 10.10 0.59
CA ARG A 141 -17.37 9.31 -0.56
C ARG A 141 -15.90 9.62 -0.88
N TYR A 142 -15.12 8.57 -1.05
CA TYR A 142 -13.75 8.67 -1.54
C TYR A 142 -13.76 9.38 -2.91
N VAL A 143 -12.96 10.42 -3.05
CA VAL A 143 -12.80 11.13 -4.32
C VAL A 143 -11.84 10.34 -5.19
N ASP A 144 -12.36 9.79 -6.28
CA ASP A 144 -11.59 9.06 -7.29
C ASP A 144 -11.57 9.89 -8.56
N GLU A 145 -10.55 10.74 -8.69
CA GLU A 145 -10.36 11.60 -9.87
C GLU A 145 -9.87 10.74 -11.05
N ASP A 146 -10.13 11.19 -12.28
CA ASP A 146 -9.56 10.57 -13.46
C ASP A 146 -8.03 10.64 -13.46
N ILE A 147 -7.39 9.68 -14.11
CA ILE A 147 -5.93 9.66 -14.24
C ILE A 147 -5.47 10.93 -14.97
N ASP A 148 -4.53 11.64 -14.34
CA ASP A 148 -3.95 12.84 -14.94
C ASP A 148 -2.75 12.42 -15.82
N PRO A 149 -2.82 12.59 -17.14
CA PRO A 149 -1.75 12.21 -18.04
C PRO A 149 -0.53 13.14 -18.00
N GLU A 150 -0.53 14.14 -17.12
CA GLU A 150 0.63 15.01 -16.94
C GLU A 150 1.71 14.34 -16.09
N PRO A 151 2.99 14.54 -16.38
CA PRO A 151 4.08 13.98 -15.60
C PRO A 151 4.03 14.38 -14.12
N LEU A 152 4.28 13.44 -13.24
CA LEU A 152 4.40 13.68 -11.80
C LEU A 152 5.69 14.41 -11.44
N THR A 153 6.75 14.09 -12.16
CA THR A 153 8.07 14.74 -12.08
C THR A 153 8.67 14.79 -13.49
N ALA A 154 9.83 15.42 -13.62
CA ALA A 154 10.53 15.48 -14.90
C ALA A 154 10.82 14.09 -15.52
N SER A 155 10.88 13.01 -14.72
CA SER A 155 11.23 11.65 -15.18
C SER A 155 10.20 10.57 -14.83
N GLU A 156 9.03 10.95 -14.28
CA GLU A 156 8.01 10.00 -13.82
C GLU A 156 6.61 10.43 -14.23
N MET A 157 5.85 9.46 -14.73
CA MET A 157 4.46 9.62 -15.14
C MET A 157 3.61 8.49 -14.58
N GLU A 158 2.40 8.78 -14.13
CA GLU A 158 1.43 7.75 -13.75
C GLU A 158 0.82 7.17 -15.01
N VAL A 159 1.04 5.86 -15.23
CA VAL A 159 0.57 5.16 -16.44
C VAL A 159 -0.68 4.32 -16.18
N SER A 160 -0.93 3.96 -14.92
CA SER A 160 -2.21 3.38 -14.52
C SER A 160 -2.53 3.70 -13.06
N LYS A 161 -3.80 3.74 -12.75
CA LYS A 161 -4.38 4.00 -11.45
C LYS A 161 -5.36 2.90 -11.07
N GLY A 162 -5.48 2.57 -9.79
CA GLY A 162 -6.23 1.38 -9.37
C GLY A 162 -5.48 0.09 -9.68
N CYS A 163 -6.20 -1.03 -9.72
CA CYS A 163 -5.62 -2.34 -10.09
C CYS A 163 -6.73 -3.27 -10.59
N PRO A 164 -6.53 -3.97 -11.73
CA PRO A 164 -7.52 -4.92 -12.25
C PRO A 164 -7.60 -6.20 -11.41
N ARG A 165 -6.57 -6.49 -10.61
CA ARG A 165 -6.46 -7.69 -9.77
C ARG A 165 -7.15 -7.46 -8.43
N ARG A 166 -8.25 -8.02 -8.15
CA ARG A 166 -9.00 -7.82 -6.90
C ARG A 166 -8.50 -8.73 -5.76
N CYS A 167 -7.21 -8.65 -5.41
CA CYS A 167 -6.66 -9.34 -4.25
C CYS A 167 -7.38 -8.89 -2.97
N LEU A 168 -7.74 -9.85 -2.09
CA LEU A 168 -8.63 -9.59 -0.97
C LEU A 168 -8.03 -8.70 0.12
N PHE A 169 -6.72 -8.67 0.22
CA PHE A 169 -5.98 -7.88 1.21
C PHE A 169 -5.58 -6.49 0.71
N CYS A 170 -5.59 -6.25 -0.60
CA CYS A 170 -5.02 -5.07 -1.21
C CYS A 170 -6.07 -3.95 -1.32
N ILE A 171 -5.70 -2.73 -0.89
CA ILE A 171 -6.61 -1.58 -0.88
C ILE A 171 -6.80 -0.96 -2.28
N HIS A 172 -5.83 -1.10 -3.19
CA HIS A 172 -5.83 -0.38 -4.47
C HIS A 172 -7.08 -0.61 -5.33
N PRO A 173 -7.57 -1.87 -5.54
CA PRO A 173 -8.77 -2.09 -6.36
C PRO A 173 -10.08 -1.64 -5.69
N TRP A 174 -10.03 -1.19 -4.42
CA TRP A 174 -11.18 -0.75 -3.66
C TRP A 174 -11.23 0.77 -3.47
N ARG A 175 -10.10 1.45 -3.72
CA ARG A 175 -10.03 2.92 -3.68
C ARG A 175 -10.32 3.55 -5.02
N HIS A 176 -9.78 2.96 -6.09
CA HIS A 176 -9.80 3.52 -7.42
C HIS A 176 -10.40 2.53 -8.41
N HIS A 177 -11.19 3.05 -9.35
CA HIS A 177 -11.46 2.34 -10.57
C HIS A 177 -10.14 2.18 -11.35
N TYR A 178 -10.02 1.02 -12.03
CA TYR A 178 -8.84 0.83 -12.87
C TYR A 178 -8.92 1.73 -14.09
N GLN A 179 -7.89 2.50 -14.31
CA GLN A 179 -7.76 3.42 -15.43
C GLN A 179 -6.33 3.35 -15.96
N GLU A 180 -6.17 3.57 -17.26
CA GLU A 180 -4.88 3.65 -17.93
C GLU A 180 -4.72 5.04 -18.55
N ALA A 181 -3.52 5.58 -18.51
CA ALA A 181 -3.20 6.81 -19.24
C ALA A 181 -3.27 6.54 -20.75
N PRO A 182 -3.64 7.53 -21.59
CA PRO A 182 -3.62 7.36 -23.03
C PRO A 182 -2.23 6.95 -23.54
N GLN A 183 -2.16 5.87 -24.34
CA GLN A 183 -0.91 5.30 -24.84
C GLN A 183 -0.02 6.37 -25.50
N GLU A 184 -0.58 7.22 -26.36
CA GLU A 184 0.14 8.27 -27.07
C GLU A 184 0.80 9.29 -26.12
N LYS A 185 0.21 9.52 -24.94
CA LYS A 185 0.78 10.41 -23.92
C LYS A 185 1.98 9.76 -23.23
N VAL A 186 1.86 8.47 -22.92
CA VAL A 186 2.96 7.69 -22.32
C VAL A 186 4.14 7.58 -23.29
N GLU A 187 3.89 7.28 -24.56
CA GLU A 187 4.94 7.26 -25.59
C GLU A 187 5.62 8.60 -25.77
N ALA A 188 4.84 9.68 -25.88
CA ALA A 188 5.38 11.03 -26.01
C ALA A 188 6.25 11.40 -24.78
N PHE A 189 5.79 11.05 -23.57
CA PHE A 189 6.57 11.24 -22.36
C PHE A 189 7.90 10.49 -22.40
N ILE A 190 7.88 9.19 -22.79
CA ILE A 190 9.11 8.39 -22.91
C ILE A 190 10.08 9.05 -23.90
N ARG A 191 9.60 9.41 -25.09
CA ARG A 191 10.44 10.02 -26.14
C ARG A 191 11.06 11.35 -25.71
N ALA A 192 10.32 12.17 -24.95
CA ALA A 192 10.76 13.47 -24.48
C ALA A 192 11.81 13.40 -23.36
N GLN A 193 12.00 12.27 -22.69
CA GLN A 193 12.96 12.19 -21.59
C GLN A 193 14.41 12.34 -22.06
N PRO A 194 15.22 13.23 -21.44
CA PRO A 194 16.62 13.38 -21.82
C PRO A 194 17.50 12.22 -21.31
N GLY A 195 17.10 11.55 -20.25
CA GLY A 195 17.84 10.45 -19.62
C GLY A 195 17.49 9.06 -20.13
N LYS A 196 18.28 8.08 -19.74
CA LYS A 196 18.03 6.67 -20.07
C LYS A 196 16.95 6.00 -19.21
N GLY A 197 16.65 6.54 -18.03
CA GLY A 197 15.66 6.00 -17.11
C GLY A 197 14.35 6.76 -17.16
N VAL A 198 13.22 6.06 -17.22
CA VAL A 198 11.87 6.61 -17.10
C VAL A 198 11.10 5.85 -16.03
N GLY A 199 10.35 6.55 -15.19
CA GLY A 199 9.49 5.96 -14.17
C GLY A 199 8.05 5.87 -14.66
N LEU A 200 7.58 4.66 -14.97
CA LEU A 200 6.22 4.38 -15.35
C LEU A 200 5.44 3.96 -14.09
N MET A 201 4.87 4.96 -13.39
CA MET A 201 4.26 4.75 -12.08
C MET A 201 2.90 4.07 -12.19
N SER A 202 2.77 2.93 -11.51
CA SER A 202 1.53 2.15 -11.41
C SER A 202 1.63 1.17 -10.24
N ASN A 203 0.54 0.48 -9.92
CA ASN A 203 0.59 -0.65 -8.99
C ASN A 203 1.25 -1.89 -9.62
N SER A 204 1.14 -2.04 -10.94
CA SER A 204 1.82 -3.05 -11.75
C SER A 204 1.85 -2.54 -13.19
N SER A 205 2.97 -2.00 -13.62
CA SER A 205 3.09 -1.36 -14.94
C SER A 205 2.93 -2.35 -16.09
N ASP A 206 3.22 -3.63 -15.87
CA ASP A 206 3.04 -4.73 -16.82
C ASP A 206 1.58 -5.23 -16.92
N ASP A 207 0.65 -4.63 -16.17
CA ASP A 207 -0.79 -4.92 -16.31
C ASP A 207 -1.51 -3.96 -17.27
N ILE A 208 -0.85 -2.87 -17.76
CA ILE A 208 -1.46 -1.98 -18.75
C ILE A 208 -1.62 -2.68 -20.09
N SER A 209 -2.73 -2.40 -20.78
CA SER A 209 -3.15 -3.13 -21.97
C SER A 209 -2.19 -3.01 -23.15
N TYR A 210 -1.44 -1.91 -23.23
CA TYR A 210 -0.49 -1.58 -24.32
C TYR A 210 0.99 -1.65 -23.87
N TYR A 211 1.31 -2.45 -22.83
CA TYR A 211 2.69 -2.50 -22.30
C TYR A 211 3.71 -2.99 -23.31
N ASP A 212 3.33 -3.92 -24.20
CA ASP A 212 4.23 -4.43 -25.23
C ASP A 212 4.67 -3.32 -26.20
N ASP A 213 3.74 -2.44 -26.62
CA ASP A 213 4.05 -1.27 -27.42
C ASP A 213 4.99 -0.30 -26.69
N ILE A 214 4.77 -0.09 -25.40
CA ILE A 214 5.66 0.71 -24.55
C ILE A 214 7.06 0.09 -24.46
N ALA A 215 7.15 -1.21 -24.35
CA ALA A 215 8.41 -1.92 -24.34
C ALA A 215 9.20 -1.72 -25.65
N ASP A 216 8.51 -1.70 -26.80
CA ASP A 216 9.10 -1.39 -28.09
C ASP A 216 9.61 0.07 -28.18
N VAL A 217 8.84 1.02 -27.67
CA VAL A 217 9.25 2.44 -27.60
C VAL A 217 10.48 2.60 -26.69
N LEU A 218 10.53 1.93 -25.54
CA LEU A 218 11.69 1.94 -24.66
C LEU A 218 12.94 1.41 -25.37
N THR A 219 12.81 0.31 -26.09
CA THR A 219 13.90 -0.29 -26.89
C THR A 219 14.37 0.64 -27.98
N ALA A 220 13.46 1.16 -28.80
CA ALA A 220 13.77 2.06 -29.92
C ALA A 220 14.43 3.37 -29.48
N THR A 221 14.14 3.82 -28.25
CA THR A 221 14.73 5.05 -27.68
C THR A 221 15.95 4.80 -26.81
N GLY A 222 16.35 3.54 -26.59
CA GLY A 222 17.46 3.15 -25.70
C GLY A 222 17.20 3.48 -24.24
N LYS A 223 15.92 3.52 -23.82
CA LYS A 223 15.50 3.85 -22.46
C LYS A 223 15.12 2.62 -21.66
N THR A 224 15.13 2.76 -20.34
CA THR A 224 14.80 1.70 -19.39
C THR A 224 13.70 2.15 -18.47
N ASP A 225 12.64 1.35 -18.34
CA ASP A 225 11.65 1.51 -17.31
C ASP A 225 12.29 1.28 -15.93
N MET A 226 12.22 2.31 -15.08
CA MET A 226 12.79 2.31 -13.75
C MET A 226 11.84 1.74 -12.70
N THR A 227 10.61 1.39 -13.05
CA THR A 227 9.63 0.76 -12.17
C THR A 227 10.06 -0.65 -11.83
N VAL A 228 10.03 -0.99 -10.57
CA VAL A 228 10.51 -2.30 -10.08
C VAL A 228 9.37 -3.26 -9.73
N SER A 229 8.15 -2.75 -9.49
CA SER A 229 6.99 -3.57 -9.11
C SER A 229 6.36 -4.24 -10.33
N ASN A 230 6.19 -5.57 -10.27
CA ASN A 230 5.66 -6.38 -11.34
C ASN A 230 4.66 -7.41 -10.85
N ALA A 231 3.71 -7.73 -11.71
CA ALA A 231 2.89 -8.93 -11.56
C ALA A 231 3.66 -10.16 -12.05
N VAL A 232 3.64 -11.22 -11.27
CA VAL A 232 4.35 -12.46 -11.64
C VAL A 232 3.88 -13.00 -12.99
N GLN A 233 2.57 -13.04 -13.23
CA GLN A 233 2.00 -13.62 -14.44
C GLN A 233 2.25 -12.76 -15.70
N GLY A 234 2.41 -11.44 -15.55
CA GLY A 234 2.64 -10.50 -16.65
C GLY A 234 4.08 -10.51 -17.18
N LEU A 235 5.04 -11.08 -16.46
CA LEU A 235 6.43 -11.08 -16.87
C LEU A 235 6.64 -11.83 -18.19
N THR A 236 7.23 -11.16 -19.17
CA THR A 236 7.69 -11.72 -20.44
C THR A 236 9.20 -11.60 -20.54
N GLU A 237 9.82 -12.32 -21.48
CA GLU A 237 11.25 -12.20 -21.74
C GLU A 237 11.64 -10.78 -22.16
N GLN A 238 10.79 -10.12 -22.95
CA GLN A 238 10.98 -8.74 -23.37
C GLN A 238 10.99 -7.79 -22.16
N ILE A 239 10.04 -7.95 -21.22
CA ILE A 239 9.98 -7.15 -19.98
C ILE A 239 11.24 -7.39 -19.14
N VAL A 240 11.61 -8.66 -18.94
CA VAL A 240 12.76 -9.00 -18.11
C VAL A 240 14.06 -8.48 -18.72
N SER A 241 14.24 -8.57 -20.02
CA SER A 241 15.46 -8.12 -20.71
C SER A 241 15.65 -6.60 -20.62
N GLN A 242 14.56 -5.81 -20.69
CA GLN A 242 14.61 -4.34 -20.71
C GLN A 242 14.73 -3.70 -19.34
N ARG A 243 14.26 -4.37 -18.29
CA ARG A 243 14.17 -3.81 -16.96
C ARG A 243 15.52 -3.65 -16.27
N LYS A 244 15.50 -2.79 -15.25
CA LYS A 244 16.58 -2.69 -14.27
C LYS A 244 17.04 -4.05 -13.79
N ARG A 245 18.21 -4.06 -13.19
CA ARG A 245 18.79 -5.25 -12.56
C ARG A 245 17.88 -5.87 -11.48
N GLU A 246 17.07 -5.07 -10.78
CA GLU A 246 16.19 -5.52 -9.68
C GLU A 246 14.71 -5.57 -10.14
N LEU A 247 14.04 -6.67 -9.84
CA LEU A 247 12.60 -6.89 -10.04
C LEU A 247 11.91 -7.23 -8.73
N PHE A 248 10.80 -6.57 -8.45
CA PHE A 248 10.02 -6.75 -7.26
C PHE A 248 8.70 -7.46 -7.60
N LEU A 249 8.51 -8.66 -7.08
CA LEU A 249 7.39 -9.53 -7.39
C LEU A 249 6.52 -9.74 -6.15
N GLY A 250 5.29 -9.28 -6.20
CA GLY A 250 4.30 -9.58 -5.17
C GLY A 250 3.76 -11.00 -5.37
N VAL A 251 4.18 -11.95 -4.55
CA VAL A 251 3.70 -13.35 -4.58
C VAL A 251 2.62 -13.57 -3.52
N GLU A 252 2.83 -12.99 -2.35
CA GLU A 252 1.95 -12.93 -1.19
C GLU A 252 1.83 -14.25 -0.41
N GLY A 253 1.25 -15.32 -0.98
CA GLY A 253 1.15 -16.61 -0.30
C GLY A 253 2.35 -17.50 -0.54
N MET A 254 2.86 -18.15 0.51
CA MET A 254 3.99 -19.08 0.41
C MET A 254 3.67 -20.29 -0.46
N SER A 255 2.44 -20.80 -0.37
CA SER A 255 1.95 -21.92 -1.18
C SER A 255 0.90 -21.48 -2.21
N GLU A 256 0.71 -22.33 -3.24
CA GLU A 256 -0.31 -22.09 -4.27
C GLU A 256 -1.72 -21.99 -3.68
N ARG A 257 -2.05 -22.83 -2.68
CA ARG A 257 -3.36 -22.79 -2.04
C ARG A 257 -3.62 -21.47 -1.31
N LEU A 258 -2.61 -20.88 -0.66
CA LEU A 258 -2.73 -19.58 0.00
C LEU A 258 -2.92 -18.46 -1.03
N ARG A 259 -2.17 -18.48 -2.14
CA ARG A 259 -2.33 -17.53 -3.25
C ARG A 259 -3.74 -17.58 -3.82
N TRP A 260 -4.31 -18.76 -3.97
CA TRP A 260 -5.68 -18.94 -4.44
C TRP A 260 -6.73 -18.39 -3.46
N VAL A 261 -6.55 -18.64 -2.16
CA VAL A 261 -7.47 -18.17 -1.11
C VAL A 261 -7.55 -16.65 -1.07
N VAL A 262 -6.42 -15.96 -1.15
CA VAL A 262 -6.36 -14.48 -1.10
C VAL A 262 -6.71 -13.80 -2.43
N ASN A 263 -7.23 -14.56 -3.38
CA ASN A 263 -7.59 -14.09 -4.73
C ASN A 263 -6.41 -13.50 -5.51
N LYS A 264 -5.25 -14.11 -5.35
CA LYS A 264 -4.06 -13.86 -6.18
C LYS A 264 -3.54 -15.17 -6.75
N PRO A 265 -4.33 -15.83 -7.62
CA PRO A 265 -4.04 -17.19 -8.09
C PRO A 265 -2.82 -17.17 -9.00
N ILE A 266 -1.68 -17.58 -8.48
CA ILE A 266 -0.43 -17.78 -9.19
C ILE A 266 -0.11 -19.28 -9.07
N PRO A 267 -0.33 -20.09 -10.12
CA PRO A 267 0.06 -21.50 -10.11
C PRO A 267 1.56 -21.66 -9.83
N ARG A 268 1.93 -22.67 -9.05
CA ARG A 268 3.33 -22.90 -8.68
C ARG A 268 4.23 -23.06 -9.91
N ALA A 269 3.76 -23.75 -10.94
CA ALA A 269 4.50 -23.90 -12.18
C ALA A 269 4.80 -22.54 -12.84
N VAL A 270 3.77 -21.69 -12.98
CA VAL A 270 3.94 -20.33 -13.55
C VAL A 270 4.91 -19.51 -12.71
N TYR A 271 4.77 -19.57 -11.40
CA TYR A 271 5.68 -18.85 -10.49
C TYR A 271 7.14 -19.31 -10.70
N ARG A 272 7.40 -20.62 -10.75
CA ARG A 272 8.74 -21.16 -10.95
C ARG A 272 9.31 -20.77 -12.33
N ASP A 273 8.52 -20.86 -13.40
CA ASP A 273 8.94 -20.47 -14.75
C ASP A 273 9.36 -18.99 -14.80
N LYS A 274 8.62 -18.10 -14.11
CA LYS A 274 8.96 -16.68 -14.08
C LYS A 274 10.19 -16.36 -13.22
N LEU A 275 10.38 -17.08 -12.11
CA LEU A 275 11.64 -16.99 -11.35
C LEU A 275 12.83 -17.46 -12.18
N ASP A 276 12.67 -18.57 -12.87
CA ASP A 276 13.70 -19.13 -13.76
C ASP A 276 14.08 -18.14 -14.86
N LEU A 277 13.09 -17.56 -15.51
CA LEU A 277 13.28 -16.51 -16.51
C LEU A 277 14.11 -15.32 -15.94
N CYS A 278 13.74 -14.82 -14.78
CA CYS A 278 14.45 -13.70 -14.18
C CYS A 278 15.89 -14.05 -13.77
N LEU A 279 16.10 -15.21 -13.16
CA LEU A 279 17.40 -15.65 -12.68
C LEU A 279 18.34 -15.99 -13.83
N SER A 280 17.84 -16.59 -14.94
CA SER A 280 18.64 -16.87 -16.13
C SER A 280 19.16 -15.59 -16.80
N HIS A 281 18.41 -14.49 -16.70
CA HIS A 281 18.85 -13.17 -17.16
C HIS A 281 19.73 -12.42 -16.12
N GLY A 282 20.15 -13.09 -15.06
CA GLY A 282 21.01 -12.49 -14.02
C GLY A 282 20.35 -11.36 -13.23
N LYS A 283 19.01 -11.32 -13.18
CA LYS A 283 18.28 -10.30 -12.44
C LYS A 283 18.40 -10.49 -10.93
N GLN A 284 18.34 -9.40 -10.21
CA GLN A 284 18.08 -9.41 -8.77
C GLN A 284 16.58 -9.47 -8.58
N ILE A 285 16.11 -10.46 -7.83
CA ILE A 285 14.69 -10.68 -7.59
C ILE A 285 14.39 -10.41 -6.13
N ARG A 286 13.27 -9.78 -5.87
CA ARG A 286 12.68 -9.67 -4.55
C ARG A 286 11.24 -10.14 -4.60
N THR A 287 10.96 -11.31 -4.00
CA THR A 287 9.60 -11.85 -3.90
C THR A 287 9.05 -11.58 -2.51
N VAL A 288 7.96 -10.82 -2.44
CA VAL A 288 7.32 -10.49 -1.15
C VAL A 288 6.29 -11.54 -0.80
N TYR A 289 6.35 -12.00 0.45
CA TYR A 289 5.36 -12.90 1.04
C TYR A 289 4.73 -12.27 2.26
N GLN A 290 3.45 -12.52 2.42
CA GLN A 290 2.73 -12.26 3.67
C GLN A 290 2.72 -13.55 4.50
N PHE A 291 2.88 -13.42 5.81
CA PHE A 291 2.68 -14.50 6.76
C PHE A 291 1.52 -14.18 7.72
N ASN A 292 0.97 -15.17 8.38
CA ASN A 292 -0.29 -15.12 9.10
C ASN A 292 -1.50 -14.82 8.17
N LEU A 293 -1.47 -15.35 6.97
CA LEU A 293 -2.62 -15.33 6.08
C LEU A 293 -3.74 -16.24 6.62
N PRO A 294 -5.01 -15.95 6.34
CA PRO A 294 -6.11 -16.85 6.69
C PRO A 294 -5.88 -18.27 6.12
N GLY A 295 -5.95 -19.27 6.98
CA GLY A 295 -5.74 -20.67 6.60
C GLY A 295 -4.29 -21.10 6.41
N GLU A 296 -3.32 -20.24 6.74
CA GLU A 296 -1.90 -20.60 6.69
C GLU A 296 -1.57 -21.66 7.75
N GLU A 297 -0.83 -22.68 7.34
CA GLU A 297 -0.38 -23.79 8.15
C GLU A 297 1.10 -24.08 7.93
N MET A 298 1.68 -24.91 8.80
CA MET A 298 3.12 -25.19 8.80
C MET A 298 3.62 -25.75 7.46
N HIS A 299 2.84 -26.58 6.80
CA HIS A 299 3.21 -27.20 5.52
C HIS A 299 3.27 -26.21 4.33
N ASP A 300 2.71 -24.99 4.47
CA ASP A 300 2.84 -23.97 3.42
C ASP A 300 4.28 -23.47 3.25
N PHE A 301 5.09 -23.59 4.29
CA PHE A 301 6.53 -23.32 4.20
C PHE A 301 7.27 -24.32 3.33
N ASP A 302 6.81 -25.56 3.26
CA ASP A 302 7.49 -26.64 2.55
C ASP A 302 7.54 -26.35 1.03
N GLU A 303 6.44 -25.82 0.43
CA GLU A 303 6.41 -25.45 -0.99
C GLU A 303 7.48 -24.40 -1.30
N LEU A 304 7.57 -23.35 -0.49
CA LEU A 304 8.56 -22.30 -0.68
C LEU A 304 9.99 -22.82 -0.42
N GLU A 305 10.18 -23.66 0.59
CA GLU A 305 11.48 -24.27 0.90
C GLU A 305 12.01 -25.09 -0.26
N ASP A 306 11.16 -25.92 -0.85
CA ASP A 306 11.49 -26.72 -2.04
C ASP A 306 11.90 -25.84 -3.23
N ASP A 307 11.15 -24.74 -3.48
CA ASP A 307 11.45 -23.81 -4.55
C ASP A 307 12.79 -23.11 -4.31
N VAL A 308 13.05 -22.64 -3.10
CA VAL A 308 14.33 -21.99 -2.76
C VAL A 308 15.49 -22.97 -2.92
N ARG A 309 15.37 -24.19 -2.41
CA ARG A 309 16.42 -25.23 -2.55
C ARG A 309 16.67 -25.61 -4.01
N CYS A 310 15.62 -25.70 -4.81
CA CYS A 310 15.71 -25.99 -6.24
C CYS A 310 16.52 -24.91 -6.98
N PHE A 311 16.17 -23.64 -6.77
CA PHE A 311 16.85 -22.52 -7.44
C PHE A 311 18.27 -22.27 -6.90
N GLN A 312 18.52 -22.52 -5.62
CA GLN A 312 19.87 -22.49 -5.06
C GLN A 312 20.82 -23.51 -5.72
N LYS A 313 20.30 -24.71 -6.06
CA LYS A 313 21.08 -25.73 -6.78
C LYS A 313 21.30 -25.34 -8.23
N LYS A 314 20.31 -24.72 -8.89
CA LYS A 314 20.35 -24.38 -10.30
C LYS A 314 21.22 -23.15 -10.60
N TYR A 315 21.19 -22.14 -9.71
CA TYR A 315 21.82 -20.85 -9.94
C TYR A 315 22.92 -20.54 -8.91
N SER A 316 24.17 -20.53 -9.37
CA SER A 316 25.34 -20.11 -8.56
C SER A 316 25.53 -18.59 -8.54
N LYS A 317 24.91 -17.89 -9.49
CA LYS A 317 24.95 -16.43 -9.64
C LYS A 317 23.52 -15.89 -9.70
N GLY A 318 23.31 -14.73 -9.14
CA GLY A 318 22.01 -14.11 -9.06
C GLY A 318 21.73 -13.69 -7.62
N SER A 319 20.67 -12.96 -7.43
CA SER A 319 20.26 -12.53 -6.10
C SER A 319 18.75 -12.69 -5.98
N TRP A 320 18.32 -13.42 -4.98
CA TRP A 320 16.91 -13.59 -4.68
C TRP A 320 16.66 -13.24 -3.22
N ALA A 321 16.04 -12.08 -2.97
CA ALA A 321 15.62 -11.66 -1.66
C ALA A 321 14.18 -12.10 -1.39
N ILE A 322 13.91 -12.62 -0.21
CA ILE A 322 12.61 -13.16 0.22
C ILE A 322 12.15 -12.41 1.49
N PRO A 323 11.65 -11.17 1.35
CA PRO A 323 11.06 -10.47 2.48
C PRO A 323 9.72 -11.07 2.86
N PHE A 324 9.50 -11.24 4.17
CA PHE A 324 8.21 -11.56 4.75
C PHE A 324 7.65 -10.35 5.46
N ILE A 325 6.38 -10.07 5.22
CA ILE A 325 5.61 -9.04 5.90
C ILE A 325 4.42 -9.68 6.63
N PRO A 326 4.10 -9.27 7.86
CA PRO A 326 2.92 -9.79 8.51
C PRO A 326 1.67 -9.37 7.73
N ASN A 327 0.73 -10.30 7.56
CA ASN A 327 -0.58 -9.97 7.02
C ASN A 327 -1.27 -8.95 7.93
N GLN A 328 -1.73 -7.88 7.33
CA GLN A 328 -2.39 -6.80 8.03
C GLN A 328 -3.77 -6.60 7.40
N PRO A 329 -4.84 -6.95 8.13
CA PRO A 329 -6.19 -6.71 7.66
C PRO A 329 -6.41 -5.22 7.40
N SER A 330 -6.50 -4.84 6.14
CA SER A 330 -6.63 -3.44 5.75
C SER A 330 -8.10 -3.01 5.71
N ALA A 331 -8.36 -1.79 6.19
CA ALA A 331 -9.64 -1.11 6.04
C ALA A 331 -10.07 -1.05 4.58
N HIS A 332 -11.38 -1.05 4.34
CA HIS A 332 -11.99 -0.97 2.99
C HIS A 332 -11.65 -2.12 2.04
N THR A 333 -11.11 -3.23 2.54
CA THR A 333 -10.88 -4.45 1.77
C THR A 333 -11.72 -5.59 2.30
N PRO A 334 -11.89 -6.70 1.55
CA PRO A 334 -12.48 -7.91 2.12
C PRO A 334 -11.77 -8.41 3.39
N PHE A 335 -10.51 -8.09 3.58
CA PHE A 335 -9.76 -8.45 4.78
C PHE A 335 -10.14 -7.63 6.02
N GLN A 336 -10.94 -6.57 5.89
CA GLN A 336 -11.40 -5.83 7.08
C GLN A 336 -12.17 -6.72 8.08
N TRP A 337 -12.74 -7.85 7.66
CA TRP A 337 -13.37 -8.85 8.53
C TRP A 337 -12.42 -9.95 9.02
N VAL A 338 -11.19 -10.00 8.54
CA VAL A 338 -10.17 -10.92 9.08
C VAL A 338 -9.73 -10.43 10.43
N VAL A 339 -9.91 -11.26 11.46
CA VAL A 339 -9.39 -10.94 12.79
C VAL A 339 -7.87 -11.00 12.74
N PRO A 340 -7.17 -9.95 13.18
CA PRO A 340 -5.72 -9.98 13.26
C PRO A 340 -5.26 -11.15 14.15
N ARG A 341 -4.35 -11.95 13.63
CA ARG A 341 -3.77 -13.06 14.37
C ARG A 341 -2.27 -12.88 14.46
N TYR A 342 -1.71 -13.30 15.57
CA TYR A 342 -0.29 -13.49 15.73
C TYR A 342 -0.08 -14.89 16.31
N SER A 343 0.69 -15.71 15.60
CA SER A 343 1.09 -17.03 16.08
C SER A 343 2.57 -17.01 16.43
N VAL A 344 2.88 -17.36 17.68
CA VAL A 344 4.26 -17.54 18.13
C VAL A 344 4.88 -18.70 17.36
N GLU A 345 4.15 -19.81 17.20
CA GLU A 345 4.58 -21.00 16.46
C GLU A 345 4.96 -20.68 15.01
N MET A 346 4.09 -19.94 14.28
CA MET A 346 4.37 -19.51 12.90
C MET A 346 5.59 -18.59 12.82
N SER A 347 5.79 -17.76 13.82
CA SER A 347 6.97 -16.90 13.89
C SER A 347 8.25 -17.66 14.15
N GLU A 348 8.19 -18.68 15.01
CA GLU A 348 9.30 -19.60 15.29
C GLU A 348 9.63 -20.42 14.04
N ARG A 349 8.61 -20.96 13.34
CA ARG A 349 8.80 -21.67 12.07
C ARG A 349 9.45 -20.78 11.01
N LEU A 350 9.03 -19.53 10.89
CA LEU A 350 9.67 -18.57 9.99
C LEU A 350 11.16 -18.37 10.33
N MET A 351 11.50 -18.33 11.62
CA MET A 351 12.89 -18.21 12.05
C MET A 351 13.71 -19.48 11.78
N GLU A 352 13.11 -20.66 11.95
CA GLU A 352 13.72 -21.94 11.60
C GLU A 352 13.93 -22.07 10.09
N PHE A 353 12.92 -21.74 9.29
CA PHE A 353 12.99 -21.67 7.84
C PHE A 353 14.17 -20.79 7.41
N ARG A 354 14.29 -19.60 8.01
CA ARG A 354 15.41 -18.71 7.77
C ARG A 354 16.75 -19.37 8.07
N LYS A 355 16.89 -20.01 9.22
CA LYS A 355 18.14 -20.68 9.63
C LYS A 355 18.49 -21.82 8.68
N SER A 356 17.50 -22.61 8.27
CA SER A 356 17.71 -23.79 7.42
C SER A 356 18.21 -23.42 6.02
N LEU A 357 17.69 -22.32 5.45
CA LEU A 357 18.02 -21.92 4.09
C LEU A 357 19.21 -20.93 3.99
N PHE A 358 19.42 -20.11 5.01
CA PHE A 358 20.34 -18.96 4.91
C PHE A 358 21.45 -18.98 5.98
N GLY A 359 21.48 -19.99 6.84
CA GLY A 359 22.50 -20.15 7.90
C GLY A 359 23.94 -20.33 7.42
N SER A 360 24.13 -20.60 6.13
CA SER A 360 25.46 -20.69 5.51
C SER A 360 25.56 -19.67 4.35
N ASN A 361 25.85 -18.47 4.62
CA ASN A 361 26.01 -17.29 3.72
C ASN A 361 26.72 -17.50 2.35
N LYS A 362 26.68 -18.68 1.76
CA LYS A 362 27.44 -19.03 0.54
C LYS A 362 26.62 -18.99 -0.76
N THR A 363 25.33 -18.74 -0.67
CA THR A 363 24.44 -18.66 -1.85
C THR A 363 24.00 -17.21 -2.03
N GLY A 364 23.94 -16.73 -3.27
CA GLY A 364 23.53 -15.37 -3.63
C GLY A 364 22.09 -14.99 -3.30
N VAL A 365 21.43 -15.72 -2.37
CA VAL A 365 20.08 -15.46 -1.89
C VAL A 365 20.16 -14.71 -0.57
N ALA A 366 19.87 -13.41 -0.60
CA ALA A 366 19.77 -12.58 0.59
C ALA A 366 18.36 -12.68 1.20
N PHE A 367 18.29 -12.98 2.49
CA PHE A 367 17.03 -13.01 3.23
C PHE A 367 16.88 -11.72 4.04
N TYR A 368 15.78 -11.01 3.82
CA TYR A 368 15.37 -9.87 4.63
C TYR A 368 14.07 -10.21 5.33
N SER A 369 14.11 -10.43 6.63
CA SER A 369 12.92 -10.63 7.44
C SER A 369 12.62 -9.38 8.25
N PRO A 370 11.36 -8.93 8.30
CA PRO A 370 10.91 -7.94 9.29
C PRO A 370 10.82 -8.53 10.71
N ALA A 371 11.51 -9.63 11.01
CA ALA A 371 11.54 -10.29 12.32
C ALA A 371 11.93 -9.35 13.49
N ALA A 372 12.30 -8.11 13.20
CA ALA A 372 12.40 -7.04 14.19
C ALA A 372 11.03 -6.47 14.61
N LEU A 373 9.93 -6.85 13.93
CA LEU A 373 8.58 -6.49 14.34
C LEU A 373 8.06 -7.58 15.28
N GLY A 374 8.40 -7.47 16.56
CA GLY A 374 7.74 -8.28 17.59
C GLY A 374 6.21 -8.04 17.60
N PRO A 375 5.44 -8.89 18.27
CA PRO A 375 3.98 -8.83 18.32
C PRO A 375 3.45 -7.45 18.66
N ALA A 376 4.05 -6.76 19.61
CA ALA A 376 3.65 -5.41 20.00
C ALA A 376 3.75 -4.40 18.86
N LYS A 377 4.81 -4.44 18.05
CA LYS A 377 4.94 -3.52 16.90
C LYS A 377 3.96 -3.84 15.78
N TRP A 378 3.73 -5.13 15.52
CA TRP A 378 2.72 -5.56 14.57
C TRP A 378 1.32 -5.12 15.03
N PHE A 379 1.01 -5.33 16.30
CA PHE A 379 -0.27 -4.94 16.90
C PHE A 379 -0.47 -3.43 16.88
N ALA A 380 0.56 -2.65 17.20
CA ALA A 380 0.54 -1.19 17.07
C ALA A 380 0.22 -0.74 15.63
N GLN A 381 0.74 -1.44 14.65
CA GLN A 381 0.47 -1.20 13.25
C GLN A 381 -1.00 -1.43 12.90
N VAL A 382 -1.59 -2.49 13.39
CA VAL A 382 -3.02 -2.81 13.19
C VAL A 382 -3.90 -1.79 13.92
N ILE A 383 -3.60 -1.50 15.18
CA ILE A 383 -4.36 -0.53 16.00
C ILE A 383 -4.43 0.84 15.32
N SER A 384 -3.32 1.33 14.75
CA SER A 384 -3.28 2.64 14.13
C SER A 384 -4.21 2.81 12.94
N GLU A 385 -4.66 1.73 12.35
CA GLU A 385 -5.66 1.75 11.28
C GLU A 385 -7.10 1.64 11.80
N TRP A 386 -7.30 1.18 13.04
CA TRP A 386 -8.60 0.75 13.54
C TRP A 386 -9.21 1.65 14.62
N ILE A 387 -8.38 2.37 15.36
CA ILE A 387 -8.84 3.25 16.44
C ILE A 387 -8.13 4.61 16.38
N ALA A 388 -8.72 5.60 17.04
CA ALA A 388 -8.07 6.89 17.25
C ALA A 388 -6.81 6.73 18.10
N ILE A 389 -5.66 7.15 17.56
CA ILE A 389 -4.37 7.05 18.22
C ILE A 389 -4.09 8.35 18.96
N THR A 390 -3.88 8.24 20.25
CA THR A 390 -3.35 9.31 21.09
C THR A 390 -1.90 8.99 21.47
N PRO A 391 -1.10 9.97 21.93
CA PRO A 391 0.23 9.68 22.48
C PRO A 391 0.21 8.63 23.58
N THR A 392 -0.80 8.66 24.46
CA THR A 392 -0.96 7.67 25.56
C THR A 392 -1.14 6.26 25.02
N VAL A 393 -1.95 6.06 23.97
CA VAL A 393 -2.15 4.75 23.35
C VAL A 393 -0.86 4.27 22.68
N ALA A 394 -0.15 5.15 21.98
CA ALA A 394 1.13 4.80 21.37
C ALA A 394 2.15 4.34 22.43
N ASP A 395 2.27 5.06 23.54
CA ASP A 395 3.19 4.70 24.62
C ASP A 395 2.77 3.39 25.33
N ALA A 396 1.46 3.14 25.46
CA ALA A 396 0.95 1.89 26.02
C ALA A 396 1.32 0.70 25.11
N VAL A 397 1.12 0.84 23.81
CA VAL A 397 1.44 -0.20 22.82
C VAL A 397 2.95 -0.51 22.78
N GLU A 398 3.82 0.47 22.92
CA GLU A 398 5.28 0.26 22.99
C GLU A 398 5.70 -0.57 24.23
N ARG A 399 4.89 -0.58 25.29
CA ARG A 399 5.13 -1.33 26.53
C ARG A 399 4.55 -2.75 26.53
N LEU A 400 3.82 -3.15 25.48
CA LEU A 400 3.23 -4.48 25.39
C LEU A 400 4.27 -5.59 25.37
N PRO A 401 3.93 -6.78 25.91
CA PRO A 401 4.78 -7.96 25.85
C PRO A 401 5.14 -8.36 24.41
N GLN A 402 6.38 -8.78 24.19
CA GLN A 402 6.91 -9.05 22.84
C GLN A 402 6.52 -10.45 22.28
N LYS A 403 6.02 -11.37 23.12
CA LYS A 403 5.76 -12.78 22.76
C LYS A 403 4.39 -13.24 23.25
N GLN A 404 3.35 -12.49 22.95
CA GLN A 404 2.00 -12.84 23.35
C GLN A 404 1.07 -12.83 22.14
N ASP A 405 -0.02 -13.58 22.20
CA ASP A 405 -1.08 -13.50 21.19
C ASP A 405 -1.85 -12.16 21.29
N VAL A 406 -2.70 -11.90 20.29
CA VAL A 406 -3.47 -10.66 20.21
C VAL A 406 -4.37 -10.48 21.42
N GLN A 407 -5.01 -11.56 21.93
CA GLN A 407 -5.90 -11.47 23.09
C GLN A 407 -5.15 -11.03 24.33
N THR A 408 -4.00 -11.62 24.62
CA THR A 408 -3.17 -11.24 25.77
C THR A 408 -2.70 -9.78 25.68
N MET A 409 -2.43 -9.28 24.47
CA MET A 409 -2.07 -7.87 24.27
C MET A 409 -3.26 -6.93 24.47
N VAL A 410 -4.46 -7.34 24.05
CA VAL A 410 -5.70 -6.59 24.31
C VAL A 410 -5.95 -6.51 25.82
N ASP A 411 -5.86 -7.64 26.53
CA ASP A 411 -6.04 -7.68 27.98
C ASP A 411 -5.00 -6.80 28.70
N ALA A 412 -3.76 -6.79 28.22
CA ALA A 412 -2.71 -5.92 28.75
C ALA A 412 -3.01 -4.42 28.50
N LEU A 413 -3.56 -4.06 27.36
CA LEU A 413 -4.01 -2.69 27.08
C LEU A 413 -5.18 -2.28 27.99
N ASP A 414 -6.16 -3.17 28.17
CA ASP A 414 -7.27 -2.95 29.09
C ASP A 414 -6.78 -2.72 30.54
N CYS A 415 -5.81 -3.53 30.98
CA CYS A 415 -5.15 -3.33 32.30
C CYS A 415 -4.41 -2.00 32.40
N MET A 416 -3.95 -1.44 31.28
CA MET A 416 -3.34 -0.10 31.21
C MET A 416 -4.37 1.03 31.01
N GLY A 417 -5.68 0.71 31.07
CA GLY A 417 -6.76 1.68 30.89
C GLY A 417 -7.02 2.08 29.44
N VAL A 418 -6.55 1.28 28.48
CA VAL A 418 -6.78 1.49 27.04
C VAL A 418 -7.91 0.58 26.59
N ALA A 419 -9.14 1.10 26.56
CA ALA A 419 -10.30 0.36 26.08
C ALA A 419 -10.24 0.19 24.56
N LEU A 420 -10.19 -1.05 24.09
CA LEU A 420 -10.28 -1.38 22.66
C LEU A 420 -11.69 -1.84 22.30
N PRO A 421 -12.25 -1.45 21.13
CA PRO A 421 -13.52 -1.95 20.69
C PRO A 421 -13.50 -3.48 20.53
N ARG A 422 -14.53 -4.16 21.01
CA ARG A 422 -14.68 -5.62 20.81
C ARG A 422 -14.68 -6.05 19.35
N ALA A 423 -15.15 -5.18 18.45
CA ALA A 423 -15.06 -5.37 17.00
C ALA A 423 -13.64 -5.66 16.50
N PHE A 424 -12.61 -5.36 17.31
CA PHE A 424 -11.22 -5.68 17.01
C PHE A 424 -10.93 -7.19 17.16
N LEU A 425 -11.67 -7.87 18.01
CA LEU A 425 -11.49 -9.31 18.29
C LEU A 425 -12.50 -10.19 17.57
N HIS A 426 -13.70 -9.66 17.33
CA HIS A 426 -14.79 -10.38 16.67
C HIS A 426 -15.41 -9.52 15.58
N ARG A 427 -15.51 -10.06 14.38
CA ARG A 427 -15.99 -9.35 13.18
C ARG A 427 -16.94 -10.23 12.39
N ASP A 428 -18.12 -9.71 12.20
CA ASP A 428 -19.17 -10.30 11.39
C ASP A 428 -19.68 -9.30 10.36
N LYS A 429 -20.73 -9.68 9.63
CA LYS A 429 -21.32 -8.85 8.58
C LYS A 429 -21.79 -7.49 9.09
N ASP A 430 -22.28 -7.46 10.33
CA ASP A 430 -22.91 -6.29 10.94
C ASP A 430 -21.92 -5.46 11.77
N THR A 431 -20.64 -5.81 11.73
CA THR A 431 -19.58 -5.06 12.41
C THR A 431 -19.47 -3.65 11.86
N VAL A 432 -19.66 -2.66 12.74
CA VAL A 432 -19.43 -1.24 12.43
C VAL A 432 -17.96 -0.92 12.67
N PHE A 433 -17.26 -0.58 11.61
CA PHE A 433 -15.84 -0.20 11.68
C PHE A 433 -15.68 1.30 11.92
N PRO A 434 -14.56 1.76 12.48
CA PRO A 434 -14.27 3.19 12.65
C PRO A 434 -14.29 4.00 11.35
N TRP A 435 -14.21 3.32 10.20
CA TRP A 435 -14.23 3.92 8.86
C TRP A 435 -15.52 3.63 8.08
N SER A 436 -16.58 3.10 8.74
CA SER A 436 -17.83 2.74 8.05
C SER A 436 -18.55 3.95 7.44
N ASN A 437 -18.19 5.17 7.85
CA ASN A 437 -18.68 6.40 7.26
C ASN A 437 -17.93 6.84 5.98
N ILE A 438 -16.91 6.08 5.55
CA ILE A 438 -16.18 6.32 4.31
C ILE A 438 -16.59 5.30 3.25
N ILE A 439 -17.12 5.79 2.14
CA ILE A 439 -17.51 4.95 0.99
C ILE A 439 -16.40 5.00 -0.06
N THR A 440 -15.80 3.85 -0.34
CA THR A 440 -14.81 3.66 -1.42
C THR A 440 -15.48 3.13 -2.69
N THR A 441 -14.71 2.81 -3.74
CA THR A 441 -15.24 2.38 -5.05
C THR A 441 -16.05 1.09 -5.01
N GLY A 442 -15.76 0.16 -4.07
CA GLY A 442 -16.59 -1.04 -3.84
C GLY A 442 -17.44 -0.87 -2.57
N ASP A 443 -18.69 -1.26 -2.59
CA ASP A 443 -19.51 -1.27 -1.38
C ASP A 443 -19.13 -2.40 -0.42
N ASP A 444 -19.58 -2.29 0.82
CA ASP A 444 -19.28 -3.30 1.83
C ASP A 444 -19.99 -4.63 1.57
N ALA A 445 -21.09 -4.63 0.80
CA ALA A 445 -21.77 -5.86 0.42
C ALA A 445 -20.94 -6.70 -0.57
N ASP A 446 -20.32 -6.08 -1.59
CA ASP A 446 -19.39 -6.79 -2.50
C ASP A 446 -18.15 -7.29 -1.75
N LYS A 447 -17.56 -6.45 -0.89
CA LYS A 447 -16.41 -6.84 -0.06
C LYS A 447 -16.76 -8.02 0.86
N TRP A 448 -17.91 -7.97 1.53
CA TRP A 448 -18.39 -9.07 2.36
C TRP A 448 -18.62 -10.36 1.57
N LYS A 449 -19.25 -10.27 0.39
CA LYS A 449 -19.46 -11.42 -0.51
C LYS A 449 -18.11 -12.08 -0.84
N ARG A 450 -17.07 -11.31 -1.07
CA ARG A 450 -15.73 -11.83 -1.37
C ARG A 450 -15.05 -12.43 -0.14
N PHE A 451 -15.22 -11.82 1.03
CA PHE A 451 -14.77 -12.39 2.29
C PHE A 451 -15.48 -13.74 2.57
N ALA A 452 -16.80 -13.80 2.44
CA ALA A 452 -17.55 -15.03 2.59
C ALA A 452 -17.15 -16.11 1.55
N GLY A 453 -16.81 -15.67 0.32
CA GLY A 453 -16.24 -16.54 -0.70
C GLY A 453 -14.87 -17.11 -0.29
N MET A 454 -14.02 -16.32 0.35
CA MET A 454 -12.76 -16.79 0.92
C MET A 454 -12.99 -17.82 2.03
N GLN A 455 -13.94 -17.58 2.93
CA GLN A 455 -14.28 -18.55 3.99
C GLN A 455 -14.75 -19.88 3.41
N LYS A 456 -15.56 -19.87 2.34
CA LYS A 456 -15.96 -21.07 1.62
C LYS A 456 -14.76 -21.79 0.98
N LYS A 457 -13.82 -21.06 0.40
CA LYS A 457 -12.57 -21.65 -0.12
C LYS A 457 -11.79 -22.35 0.98
N LEU A 458 -11.60 -21.68 2.14
CA LEU A 458 -10.91 -22.26 3.31
C LEU A 458 -11.54 -23.56 3.80
N ALA A 459 -12.86 -23.66 3.75
CA ALA A 459 -13.61 -24.87 4.17
C ALA A 459 -13.67 -25.97 3.08
N SER A 460 -13.13 -25.74 1.87
CA SER A 460 -13.22 -26.69 0.79
C SER A 460 -12.18 -27.81 0.88
N GLU A 461 -12.55 -29.03 0.45
CA GLU A 461 -11.61 -30.15 0.35
C GLU A 461 -10.37 -29.82 -0.50
N ARG A 462 -10.57 -29.04 -1.57
CA ARG A 462 -9.48 -28.58 -2.45
C ARG A 462 -8.42 -27.80 -1.67
N PHE A 463 -8.84 -26.91 -0.78
CA PHE A 463 -7.92 -26.15 0.04
C PHE A 463 -7.23 -27.04 1.07
N GLN A 464 -7.99 -27.91 1.72
CA GLN A 464 -7.49 -28.80 2.77
C GLN A 464 -6.51 -29.86 2.20
N SER A 465 -6.76 -30.34 1.00
CA SER A 465 -5.89 -31.33 0.33
C SER A 465 -4.64 -30.73 -0.33
N GLY A 466 -4.57 -29.40 -0.45
CA GLY A 466 -3.48 -28.72 -1.17
C GLY A 466 -3.48 -28.99 -2.69
N ALA A 467 -4.60 -29.44 -3.25
CA ALA A 467 -4.68 -29.77 -4.69
C ALA A 467 -4.39 -28.55 -5.57
N PRO A 468 -3.64 -28.71 -6.68
CA PRO A 468 -3.27 -27.63 -7.59
C PRO A 468 -4.47 -26.84 -8.09
N VAL A 469 -4.29 -25.52 -8.20
CA VAL A 469 -5.31 -24.61 -8.73
C VAL A 469 -5.08 -24.47 -10.23
N VAL A 470 -5.85 -25.20 -11.02
CA VAL A 470 -5.87 -24.98 -12.47
C VAL A 470 -6.88 -23.86 -12.74
N GLU A 471 -6.41 -22.63 -12.90
CA GLU A 471 -7.23 -21.55 -13.44
C GLU A 471 -6.97 -21.38 -14.92
N ASP A 472 -8.05 -21.37 -15.70
CA ASP A 472 -8.01 -21.16 -17.14
C ASP A 472 -7.61 -19.69 -17.41
N ARG A 473 -6.53 -19.50 -18.20
CA ARG A 473 -6.04 -18.17 -18.61
C ARG A 473 -7.11 -17.36 -19.36
N GLU A 474 -8.05 -18.04 -20.00
CA GLU A 474 -9.13 -17.42 -20.75
C GLU A 474 -10.19 -16.82 -19.82
N GLU A 475 -10.43 -17.45 -18.66
CA GLU A 475 -11.34 -16.93 -17.64
C GLU A 475 -10.77 -15.70 -16.92
N LEU A 476 -9.45 -15.66 -16.70
CA LEU A 476 -8.78 -14.46 -16.15
C LEU A 476 -8.85 -13.27 -17.11
N ARG A 477 -8.70 -13.50 -18.43
CA ARG A 477 -8.88 -12.46 -19.45
C ARG A 477 -10.31 -11.96 -19.55
N LYS A 478 -11.30 -12.85 -19.46
CA LYS A 478 -12.73 -12.48 -19.45
C LYS A 478 -13.09 -11.64 -18.20
N ARG A 479 -12.53 -11.95 -17.06
CA ARG A 479 -12.75 -11.16 -15.82
C ARG A 479 -12.08 -9.79 -15.86
N ALA A 480 -10.94 -9.66 -16.49
CA ALA A 480 -10.25 -8.38 -16.68
C ALA A 480 -10.92 -7.50 -17.75
N GLY A 481 -11.48 -8.11 -18.82
CA GLY A 481 -12.15 -7.39 -19.89
C GLY A 481 -13.64 -7.09 -19.66
N GLY A 482 -14.26 -7.69 -18.64
CA GLY A 482 -15.70 -7.55 -18.36
C GLY A 482 -16.15 -6.29 -17.63
N THR A 483 -15.25 -5.37 -17.31
CA THR A 483 -15.59 -4.10 -16.62
C THR A 483 -15.49 -2.85 -17.50
N ALA A 484 -15.29 -3.02 -18.82
CA ALA A 484 -15.27 -1.89 -19.76
C ALA A 484 -16.64 -1.56 -20.38
N ALA A 485 -17.72 -2.24 -19.95
CA ALA A 485 -19.08 -1.97 -20.43
C ALA A 485 -20.09 -2.23 -19.30
N ALA A 486 -20.31 -1.21 -18.46
CA ALA A 486 -21.60 -0.88 -17.80
C ALA A 486 -21.42 0.41 -16.98
#